data_9b650731b9e3261e3aadd8898e8a7290
#
_entry.id   9b650731b9e3261e3aadd8898e8a7290
#
_cell.length_a   1.000
_cell.length_b   1.000
_cell.length_c   1.000
_cell.angle_alpha   90.00
_cell.angle_beta   90.00
_cell.angle_gamma   90.00
#
_symmetry.space_group_name_H-M   'P 1'
#
loop_
_entity.id
_entity.type
_entity.pdbx_description
1 polymer ?
#
loop_
_entity_poly.entity_id
_entity_poly.type
_entity_poly.pdbx_seq_one_letter_code
_entity_poly.pdbx_strand_id
1 'polypeptide(L)'
;MSQPPLASDSLELRDSRTGATYSTPIKTEGPEGDTYVRAADLRQIKRDAGEFGMLSYDPAFMNTASCRSAITFIDGDKGILRYRGYPIEQLAEKATFLEVAYLLRNGELPNQDQYNTWVRDITYHTYVHENIRKFLEGFRYDAHPMSMLCSATAALSSFYPQARDIHDPMQRYISVVRLMAKLPTMAAFAYRHVKGLPIIYPDNELSYTENFLSMVARMSEPKYEANPVFVKALEVLFILHADHEQNCSTNAVRAVGSSHVDPFSAVAAGIAALFGPLHGGANEAVLRMITEIGDKKNIPAFIEAVKSGKGEQRLMGFGHRVYKSYDPRARIVKKLADEVFQQVGMDKDLEIALELERIALSDDYFVSRKLYPNVDFYTGLIYRSMAFPTDFFTVLFAVARVAGWLAQWEEMILDKEQKIARPRQIYIGHGERRYEDSLTEKFPRARKDSIRK
;
A
#
# COMPACT_ATOMS: atom_id res chain seq x y z
N MET A 1 36.15 -31.83 25.25
CA MET A 1 36.64 -30.46 25.10
C MET A 1 35.58 -29.75 24.24
N SER A 2 34.78 -28.91 24.88
CA SER A 2 33.80 -28.07 24.17
C SER A 2 34.55 -27.01 23.36
N GLN A 3 34.27 -26.91 22.08
CA GLN A 3 34.77 -25.80 21.25
C GLN A 3 34.36 -24.47 21.91
N PRO A 4 35.26 -23.47 21.95
CA PRO A 4 34.88 -22.15 22.43
C PRO A 4 33.78 -21.61 21.49
N PRO A 5 32.81 -20.83 22.04
CA PRO A 5 31.80 -20.21 21.21
C PRO A 5 32.50 -19.36 20.13
N LEU A 6 32.09 -19.54 18.87
CA LEU A 6 32.55 -18.70 17.76
C LEU A 6 32.36 -17.24 18.18
N ALA A 7 33.40 -16.43 18.04
CA ALA A 7 33.31 -14.99 18.27
C ALA A 7 32.14 -14.47 17.41
N SER A 8 31.19 -13.76 18.02
CA SER A 8 30.09 -13.17 17.28
C SER A 8 30.65 -12.21 16.22
N ASP A 9 30.23 -12.36 14.98
CA ASP A 9 30.63 -11.46 13.89
C ASP A 9 30.38 -10.01 14.30
N SER A 10 31.34 -9.15 14.01
CA SER A 10 31.25 -7.73 14.38
C SER A 10 31.81 -6.83 13.29
N LEU A 11 31.25 -5.65 13.19
CA LEU A 11 31.73 -4.56 12.35
C LEU A 11 32.58 -3.63 13.23
N GLU A 12 33.85 -3.41 12.84
CA GLU A 12 34.72 -2.43 13.48
C GLU A 12 34.64 -1.08 12.74
N LEU A 13 34.38 -0.02 13.50
CA LEU A 13 34.27 1.34 13.04
C LEU A 13 35.31 2.22 13.71
N ARG A 14 36.22 2.80 12.94
CA ARG A 14 37.21 3.76 13.44
C ARG A 14 36.76 5.19 13.24
N ASP A 15 36.63 5.93 14.35
CA ASP A 15 36.34 7.36 14.29
C ASP A 15 37.64 8.16 14.11
N SER A 16 37.84 8.72 12.91
CA SER A 16 39.04 9.52 12.61
C SER A 16 39.12 10.85 13.39
N ARG A 17 38.00 11.31 13.98
CA ARG A 17 37.98 12.55 14.79
C ARG A 17 38.64 12.37 16.14
N THR A 18 38.61 11.13 16.67
CA THR A 18 39.14 10.78 18.01
C THR A 18 40.25 9.73 17.95
N GLY A 19 40.35 8.99 16.84
CA GLY A 19 41.22 7.81 16.71
C GLY A 19 40.66 6.54 17.35
N ALA A 20 39.53 6.63 18.07
CA ALA A 20 38.91 5.48 18.73
C ALA A 20 38.31 4.49 17.75
N THR A 21 38.32 3.20 18.14
CA THR A 21 37.69 2.09 17.41
C THR A 21 36.51 1.56 18.23
N TYR A 22 35.39 1.33 17.56
CA TYR A 22 34.15 0.82 18.15
C TYR A 22 33.77 -0.48 17.47
N SER A 23 33.21 -1.41 18.21
CA SER A 23 32.70 -2.68 17.68
C SER A 23 31.17 -2.69 17.76
N THR A 24 30.51 -3.12 16.68
CA THR A 24 29.08 -3.29 16.59
C THR A 24 28.77 -4.71 16.15
N PRO A 25 27.96 -5.48 16.90
CA PRO A 25 27.60 -6.84 16.52
C PRO A 25 26.87 -6.88 15.17
N ILE A 26 27.31 -7.75 14.28
CA ILE A 26 26.54 -8.12 13.08
C ILE A 26 25.53 -9.18 13.51
N LYS A 27 24.28 -8.98 13.14
CA LYS A 27 23.19 -9.93 13.34
C LYS A 27 22.75 -10.51 12.03
N THR A 28 22.40 -11.81 12.05
CA THR A 28 21.85 -12.52 10.90
C THR A 28 20.55 -13.15 11.34
N GLU A 29 19.46 -12.85 10.66
CA GLU A 29 18.11 -13.35 10.98
C GLU A 29 17.36 -13.72 9.70
N GLY A 30 16.26 -14.48 9.88
CA GLY A 30 15.40 -14.90 8.79
C GLY A 30 15.92 -16.10 7.98
N PRO A 31 15.05 -16.74 7.20
CA PRO A 31 15.38 -17.92 6.42
C PRO A 31 16.36 -17.66 5.26
N GLU A 32 16.42 -16.42 4.79
CA GLU A 32 17.33 -16.01 3.69
C GLU A 32 18.67 -15.45 4.22
N GLY A 33 18.81 -15.32 5.56
CA GLY A 33 20.06 -14.90 6.19
C GLY A 33 20.35 -13.40 6.10
N ASP A 34 19.34 -12.55 6.27
CA ASP A 34 19.49 -11.10 6.27
C ASP A 34 20.45 -10.64 7.36
N THR A 35 21.45 -9.85 6.99
CA THR A 35 22.47 -9.33 7.91
C THR A 35 22.27 -7.85 8.17
N TYR A 36 22.39 -7.46 9.45
CA TYR A 36 22.22 -6.07 9.84
C TYR A 36 23.00 -5.70 11.10
N VAL A 37 23.19 -4.39 11.30
CA VAL A 37 23.63 -3.79 12.57
C VAL A 37 22.52 -2.93 13.16
N ARG A 38 22.40 -2.87 14.45
CA ARG A 38 21.39 -2.01 15.10
C ARG A 38 21.83 -0.55 15.01
N ALA A 39 20.98 0.31 14.44
CA ALA A 39 21.26 1.75 14.35
C ALA A 39 21.54 2.41 15.72
N ALA A 40 20.96 1.86 16.80
CA ALA A 40 21.20 2.32 18.16
C ALA A 40 22.66 2.15 18.61
N ASP A 41 23.39 1.17 18.07
CA ASP A 41 24.77 0.90 18.43
C ASP A 41 25.73 1.98 17.90
N LEU A 42 25.35 2.73 16.86
CA LEU A 42 26.10 3.90 16.39
C LEU A 42 26.19 5.03 17.43
N ARG A 43 25.28 5.06 18.42
CA ARG A 43 25.29 6.08 19.47
C ARG A 43 26.50 6.04 20.39
N GLN A 44 27.24 4.93 20.43
CA GLN A 44 28.51 4.82 21.16
C GLN A 44 29.60 5.73 20.55
N ILE A 45 29.52 6.06 19.27
CA ILE A 45 30.51 6.86 18.54
C ILE A 45 30.31 8.31 18.88
N LYS A 46 31.22 8.90 19.68
CA LYS A 46 31.13 10.27 20.20
C LYS A 46 32.53 10.90 20.21
N ARG A 47 32.61 12.22 20.05
CA ARG A 47 33.86 12.98 20.29
C ARG A 47 34.10 13.23 21.76
N ASP A 48 33.01 13.49 22.51
CA ASP A 48 33.04 13.76 23.95
C ASP A 48 31.73 13.32 24.62
N ALA A 49 31.69 13.41 25.94
CA ALA A 49 30.54 12.98 26.75
C ALA A 49 29.26 13.81 26.51
N GLY A 50 29.39 15.04 26.02
CA GLY A 50 28.25 15.92 25.75
C GLY A 50 27.58 15.65 24.40
N GLU A 51 28.24 14.93 23.49
CA GLU A 51 27.68 14.60 22.18
C GLU A 51 26.61 13.49 22.30
N PHE A 52 25.49 13.62 21.60
CA PHE A 52 24.45 12.59 21.56
C PHE A 52 24.96 11.24 21.05
N GLY A 53 25.89 11.28 20.09
CA GLY A 53 26.42 10.16 19.34
C GLY A 53 25.98 10.17 17.88
N MET A 54 26.61 9.30 17.09
CA MET A 54 26.39 9.26 15.64
C MET A 54 24.98 8.78 15.29
N LEU A 55 24.35 9.48 14.35
CA LEU A 55 23.06 9.09 13.76
C LEU A 55 23.29 8.43 12.39
N SER A 56 22.43 7.50 12.01
CA SER A 56 22.25 7.12 10.60
C SER A 56 21.37 8.16 9.90
N TYR A 57 21.67 8.46 8.64
CA TYR A 57 20.86 9.35 7.82
C TYR A 57 20.41 8.59 6.57
N ASP A 58 19.13 8.25 6.53
CA ASP A 58 18.48 7.52 5.43
C ASP A 58 17.04 8.03 5.25
N PRO A 59 16.86 9.12 4.49
CA PRO A 59 15.59 9.87 4.45
C PRO A 59 14.41 9.12 3.85
N ALA A 60 14.65 8.06 3.09
CA ALA A 60 13.61 7.27 2.43
C ALA A 60 13.65 5.79 2.81
N PHE A 61 14.34 5.43 3.88
CA PHE A 61 14.54 4.05 4.33
C PHE A 61 15.10 3.12 3.22
N MET A 62 16.01 3.66 2.39
CA MET A 62 16.56 2.92 1.24
C MET A 62 17.42 1.73 1.64
N ASN A 63 18.04 1.83 2.83
CA ASN A 63 18.91 0.80 3.42
C ASN A 63 18.64 0.62 4.92
N THR A 64 17.39 0.82 5.34
CA THR A 64 17.02 0.75 6.75
C THR A 64 15.81 -0.15 6.94
N ALA A 65 16.00 -1.30 7.61
CA ALA A 65 14.91 -2.13 8.08
C ALA A 65 14.26 -1.46 9.30
N SER A 66 12.96 -1.15 9.19
CA SER A 66 12.19 -0.48 10.25
C SER A 66 11.49 -1.45 11.21
N CYS A 67 11.36 -2.72 10.81
CA CYS A 67 10.74 -3.79 11.60
C CYS A 67 11.23 -5.16 11.14
N ARG A 68 10.88 -6.17 11.91
CA ARG A 68 10.90 -7.58 11.50
C ARG A 68 9.47 -7.99 11.17
N SER A 69 9.28 -8.76 10.10
CA SER A 69 7.97 -9.24 9.68
C SER A 69 8.08 -10.63 9.08
N ALA A 70 7.08 -11.47 9.35
CA ALA A 70 6.94 -12.79 8.76
C ALA A 70 5.85 -12.84 7.68
N ILE A 71 5.30 -11.70 7.25
CA ILE A 71 4.13 -11.64 6.38
C ILE A 71 4.50 -11.80 4.92
N THR A 72 5.38 -10.94 4.41
CA THR A 72 5.74 -10.89 3.00
C THR A 72 7.25 -10.88 2.82
N PHE A 73 7.73 -11.76 1.96
CA PHE A 73 9.11 -11.79 1.50
C PHE A 73 9.20 -11.36 0.03
N ILE A 74 10.16 -10.47 -0.26
CA ILE A 74 10.46 -10.01 -1.61
C ILE A 74 11.96 -10.11 -1.86
N ASP A 75 12.33 -10.81 -2.95
CA ASP A 75 13.67 -10.73 -3.55
C ASP A 75 13.54 -10.03 -4.91
N GLY A 76 13.87 -8.74 -4.92
CA GLY A 76 13.72 -7.91 -6.11
C GLY A 76 14.70 -8.26 -7.23
N ASP A 77 15.88 -8.81 -6.90
CA ASP A 77 16.87 -9.22 -7.89
C ASP A 77 16.46 -10.51 -8.61
N LYS A 78 15.85 -11.45 -7.88
CA LYS A 78 15.33 -12.71 -8.44
C LYS A 78 13.89 -12.63 -8.94
N GLY A 79 13.16 -11.54 -8.62
CA GLY A 79 11.75 -11.41 -8.96
C GLY A 79 10.85 -12.40 -8.19
N ILE A 80 11.09 -12.54 -6.89
CA ILE A 80 10.34 -13.45 -6.01
C ILE A 80 9.44 -12.63 -5.10
N LEU A 81 8.19 -13.07 -4.95
CA LEU A 81 7.22 -12.59 -3.98
C LEU A 81 6.55 -13.79 -3.30
N ARG A 82 6.56 -13.80 -1.95
CA ARG A 82 5.91 -14.84 -1.16
C ARG A 82 5.07 -14.21 -0.05
N TYR A 83 3.87 -14.73 0.18
CA TYR A 83 3.05 -14.43 1.36
C TYR A 83 3.16 -15.59 2.35
N ARG A 84 3.68 -15.33 3.54
CA ARG A 84 3.89 -16.38 4.57
C ARG A 84 4.62 -17.60 4.03
N GLY A 85 5.55 -17.40 3.09
CA GLY A 85 6.34 -18.47 2.45
C GLY A 85 5.70 -19.06 1.18
N TYR A 86 4.42 -18.85 0.91
CA TYR A 86 3.76 -19.32 -0.30
C TYR A 86 4.07 -18.41 -1.50
N PRO A 87 4.55 -18.97 -2.63
CA PRO A 87 4.78 -18.20 -3.85
C PRO A 87 3.48 -17.54 -4.35
N ILE A 88 3.59 -16.28 -4.79
CA ILE A 88 2.44 -15.49 -5.25
C ILE A 88 1.73 -16.16 -6.44
N GLU A 89 2.48 -16.83 -7.31
CA GLU A 89 1.94 -17.54 -8.47
C GLU A 89 0.98 -18.65 -8.06
N GLN A 90 1.30 -19.40 -7.00
CA GLN A 90 0.46 -20.48 -6.50
C GLN A 90 -0.80 -19.93 -5.83
N LEU A 91 -0.67 -18.84 -5.08
CA LEU A 91 -1.81 -18.22 -4.43
C LEU A 91 -2.79 -17.63 -5.46
N ALA A 92 -2.27 -16.93 -6.47
CA ALA A 92 -3.08 -16.37 -7.55
C ALA A 92 -3.80 -17.41 -8.40
N GLU A 93 -3.23 -18.61 -8.53
CA GLU A 93 -3.83 -19.72 -9.30
C GLU A 93 -4.86 -20.52 -8.52
N LYS A 94 -4.66 -20.71 -7.20
CA LYS A 94 -5.36 -21.74 -6.42
C LYS A 94 -6.22 -21.22 -5.28
N ALA A 95 -5.88 -20.02 -4.74
CA ALA A 95 -6.54 -19.50 -3.56
C ALA A 95 -7.64 -18.48 -3.91
N THR A 96 -8.57 -18.29 -2.98
CA THR A 96 -9.47 -17.13 -2.96
C THR A 96 -8.81 -15.96 -2.22
N PHE A 97 -9.29 -14.74 -2.47
CA PHE A 97 -8.79 -13.57 -1.75
C PHE A 97 -8.99 -13.68 -0.23
N LEU A 98 -10.12 -14.23 0.22
CA LEU A 98 -10.37 -14.42 1.64
C LEU A 98 -9.48 -15.49 2.28
N GLU A 99 -9.06 -16.53 1.55
CA GLU A 99 -8.03 -17.47 2.01
C GLU A 99 -6.69 -16.77 2.18
N VAL A 100 -6.30 -15.92 1.22
CA VAL A 100 -5.07 -15.14 1.29
C VAL A 100 -5.11 -14.11 2.43
N ALA A 101 -6.24 -13.42 2.64
CA ALA A 101 -6.42 -12.51 3.76
C ALA A 101 -6.29 -13.24 5.12
N TYR A 102 -6.86 -14.44 5.22
CA TYR A 102 -6.68 -15.31 6.39
C TYR A 102 -5.22 -15.71 6.59
N LEU A 103 -4.55 -16.15 5.53
CA LEU A 103 -3.13 -16.53 5.54
C LEU A 103 -2.24 -15.39 6.02
N LEU A 104 -2.39 -14.19 5.45
CA LEU A 104 -1.59 -13.03 5.83
C LEU A 104 -1.70 -12.71 7.32
N ARG A 105 -2.92 -12.78 7.87
CA ARG A 105 -3.18 -12.51 9.27
C ARG A 105 -2.70 -13.62 10.20
N ASN A 106 -3.04 -14.87 9.89
CA ASN A 106 -2.87 -15.99 10.84
C ASN A 106 -1.57 -16.78 10.63
N GLY A 107 -0.87 -16.58 9.51
CA GLY A 107 0.41 -17.23 9.22
C GLY A 107 0.32 -18.56 8.46
N GLU A 108 -0.86 -19.21 8.47
CA GLU A 108 -1.13 -20.48 7.80
C GLU A 108 -2.45 -20.40 7.02
N LEU A 109 -2.57 -21.23 5.98
CA LEU A 109 -3.82 -21.38 5.25
C LEU A 109 -4.92 -21.97 6.17
N PRO A 110 -6.18 -21.53 6.01
CA PRO A 110 -7.26 -22.04 6.84
C PRO A 110 -7.60 -23.51 6.49
N ASN A 111 -7.97 -24.30 7.50
CA ASN A 111 -8.75 -25.50 7.25
C ASN A 111 -10.21 -25.12 6.91
N GLN A 112 -11.04 -26.11 6.52
CA GLN A 112 -12.40 -25.85 6.06
C GLN A 112 -13.28 -25.16 7.11
N ASP A 113 -13.18 -25.53 8.38
CA ASP A 113 -14.00 -24.92 9.46
C ASP A 113 -13.54 -23.50 9.76
N GLN A 114 -12.23 -23.24 9.75
CA GLN A 114 -11.65 -21.93 9.90
C GLN A 114 -12.06 -21.00 8.74
N TYR A 115 -12.02 -21.53 7.52
CA TYR A 115 -12.44 -20.78 6.34
C TYR A 115 -13.92 -20.42 6.39
N ASN A 116 -14.77 -21.41 6.68
CA ASN A 116 -16.21 -21.18 6.79
C ASN A 116 -16.56 -20.15 7.87
N THR A 117 -15.87 -20.19 9.02
CA THR A 117 -16.05 -19.22 10.09
C THR A 117 -15.60 -17.84 9.65
N TRP A 118 -14.42 -17.72 9.02
CA TRP A 118 -13.87 -16.47 8.53
C TRP A 118 -14.77 -15.80 7.47
N VAL A 119 -15.21 -16.57 6.48
CA VAL A 119 -16.14 -16.09 5.43
C VAL A 119 -17.46 -15.64 6.05
N ARG A 120 -18.05 -16.45 6.92
CA ARG A 120 -19.30 -16.11 7.61
C ARG A 120 -19.18 -14.82 8.42
N ASP A 121 -18.10 -14.67 9.18
CA ASP A 121 -17.91 -13.50 10.03
C ASP A 121 -17.74 -12.24 9.17
N ILE A 122 -17.02 -12.29 8.05
CA ILE A 122 -16.93 -11.18 7.10
C ILE A 122 -18.29 -10.89 6.48
N THR A 123 -18.98 -11.90 5.97
CA THR A 123 -20.27 -11.77 5.30
C THR A 123 -21.32 -11.10 6.21
N TYR A 124 -21.35 -11.44 7.50
CA TYR A 124 -22.30 -10.86 8.44
C TYR A 124 -21.94 -9.45 8.94
N HIS A 125 -20.80 -8.89 8.51
CA HIS A 125 -20.37 -7.55 8.87
C HIS A 125 -20.31 -6.55 7.70
N THR A 126 -20.84 -6.90 6.54
CA THR A 126 -20.79 -6.09 5.31
C THR A 126 -21.57 -4.77 5.40
N TYR A 127 -22.68 -4.72 6.14
CA TYR A 127 -23.44 -3.49 6.31
C TYR A 127 -22.69 -2.45 7.13
N VAL A 128 -22.76 -1.20 6.67
CA VAL A 128 -22.30 -0.01 7.42
C VAL A 128 -23.47 0.67 8.12
N HIS A 129 -23.19 1.42 9.17
CA HIS A 129 -24.22 2.24 9.81
C HIS A 129 -24.76 3.29 8.83
N GLU A 130 -26.08 3.54 8.83
CA GLU A 130 -26.73 4.48 7.90
C GLU A 130 -26.13 5.90 7.95
N ASN A 131 -25.58 6.32 9.08
CA ASN A 131 -24.91 7.61 9.17
C ASN A 131 -23.58 7.64 8.39
N ILE A 132 -22.92 6.50 8.10
CA ILE A 132 -21.79 6.43 7.17
C ILE A 132 -22.27 6.69 5.74
N ARG A 133 -23.43 6.15 5.33
CA ARG A 133 -24.05 6.47 4.05
C ARG A 133 -24.35 7.96 3.93
N LYS A 134 -25.04 8.54 4.95
CA LYS A 134 -25.34 9.98 4.99
C LYS A 134 -24.06 10.84 5.01
N PHE A 135 -23.01 10.39 5.67
CA PHE A 135 -21.73 11.06 5.67
C PHE A 135 -21.12 11.12 4.25
N LEU A 136 -21.18 10.00 3.51
CA LEU A 136 -20.73 9.94 2.12
C LEU A 136 -21.59 10.81 1.19
N GLU A 137 -22.88 10.93 1.42
CA GLU A 137 -23.80 11.80 0.68
C GLU A 137 -23.49 13.30 0.87
N GLY A 138 -22.79 13.67 1.94
CA GLY A 138 -22.34 15.04 2.20
C GLY A 138 -21.16 15.50 1.35
N PHE A 139 -20.50 14.60 0.62
CA PHE A 139 -19.45 14.98 -0.30
C PHE A 139 -20.01 15.56 -1.59
N ARG A 140 -19.22 16.40 -2.26
CA ARG A 140 -19.55 16.87 -3.60
C ARG A 140 -19.58 15.68 -4.58
N TYR A 141 -20.41 15.78 -5.62
CA TYR A 141 -20.51 14.74 -6.66
C TYR A 141 -19.20 14.51 -7.44
N ASP A 142 -18.31 15.51 -7.47
CA ASP A 142 -17.00 15.46 -8.11
C ASP A 142 -15.86 15.17 -7.13
N ALA A 143 -16.18 14.75 -5.90
CA ALA A 143 -15.17 14.36 -4.92
C ALA A 143 -14.45 13.09 -5.36
N HIS A 144 -13.11 13.07 -5.17
CA HIS A 144 -12.34 11.88 -5.52
C HIS A 144 -12.71 10.71 -4.59
N PRO A 145 -13.04 9.51 -5.12
CA PRO A 145 -13.49 8.37 -4.32
C PRO A 145 -12.51 7.95 -3.21
N MET A 146 -11.20 8.11 -3.42
CA MET A 146 -10.18 7.83 -2.39
C MET A 146 -10.31 8.76 -1.18
N SER A 147 -10.62 10.05 -1.38
CA SER A 147 -10.86 10.99 -0.27
C SER A 147 -12.09 10.59 0.53
N MET A 148 -13.15 10.17 -0.16
CA MET A 148 -14.38 9.67 0.45
C MET A 148 -14.11 8.41 1.28
N LEU A 149 -13.38 7.43 0.70
CA LEU A 149 -13.05 6.18 1.37
C LEU A 149 -12.17 6.40 2.60
N CYS A 150 -11.15 7.25 2.50
CA CYS A 150 -10.26 7.61 3.61
C CYS A 150 -11.06 8.21 4.78
N SER A 151 -11.90 9.20 4.48
CA SER A 151 -12.72 9.89 5.48
C SER A 151 -13.74 8.96 6.13
N ALA A 152 -14.42 8.13 5.35
CA ALA A 152 -15.39 7.16 5.85
C ALA A 152 -14.73 6.07 6.72
N THR A 153 -13.54 5.62 6.34
CA THR A 153 -12.77 4.64 7.13
C THR A 153 -12.37 5.23 8.49
N ALA A 154 -11.87 6.46 8.54
CA ALA A 154 -11.57 7.14 9.80
C ALA A 154 -12.84 7.34 10.65
N ALA A 155 -13.96 7.68 10.03
CA ALA A 155 -15.24 7.86 10.72
C ALA A 155 -15.73 6.57 11.41
N LEU A 156 -15.41 5.38 10.88
CA LEU A 156 -15.79 4.10 11.51
C LEU A 156 -15.28 3.97 12.95
N SER A 157 -14.15 4.57 13.31
CA SER A 157 -13.64 4.59 14.69
C SER A 157 -14.68 5.10 15.70
N SER A 158 -15.52 6.07 15.30
CA SER A 158 -16.56 6.63 16.15
C SER A 158 -17.77 5.70 16.37
N PHE A 159 -17.97 4.72 15.48
CA PHE A 159 -19.07 3.74 15.58
C PHE A 159 -18.67 2.47 16.36
N TYR A 160 -17.38 2.26 16.58
CA TYR A 160 -16.84 1.07 17.25
C TYR A 160 -15.86 1.45 18.35
N PRO A 161 -16.30 2.13 19.44
CA PRO A 161 -15.40 2.63 20.49
C PRO A 161 -14.59 1.53 21.19
N GLN A 162 -15.10 0.28 21.19
CA GLN A 162 -14.39 -0.88 21.76
C GLN A 162 -13.11 -1.25 20.95
N ALA A 163 -13.02 -0.83 19.70
CA ALA A 163 -11.81 -1.06 18.88
C ALA A 163 -10.56 -0.36 19.43
N ARG A 164 -10.70 0.56 20.38
CA ARG A 164 -9.60 1.20 21.11
C ARG A 164 -8.89 0.24 22.06
N ASP A 165 -9.56 -0.83 22.50
CA ASP A 165 -8.92 -1.90 23.26
C ASP A 165 -8.17 -2.85 22.33
N ILE A 166 -7.07 -2.35 21.78
CA ILE A 166 -6.24 -3.06 20.79
C ILE A 166 -5.49 -4.26 21.41
N HIS A 167 -5.41 -4.37 22.72
CA HIS A 167 -4.76 -5.47 23.40
C HIS A 167 -5.69 -6.65 23.68
N ASP A 168 -7.01 -6.45 23.62
CA ASP A 168 -7.99 -7.53 23.62
C ASP A 168 -7.99 -8.27 22.26
N PRO A 169 -7.65 -9.59 22.24
CA PRO A 169 -7.63 -10.37 21.00
C PRO A 169 -8.97 -10.40 20.27
N MET A 170 -10.10 -10.39 21.00
CA MET A 170 -11.43 -10.40 20.38
C MET A 170 -11.73 -9.04 19.72
N GLN A 171 -11.37 -7.93 20.35
CA GLN A 171 -11.56 -6.60 19.76
C GLN A 171 -10.67 -6.41 18.53
N ARG A 172 -9.44 -6.94 18.53
CA ARG A 172 -8.60 -6.96 17.31
C ARG A 172 -9.28 -7.76 16.20
N TYR A 173 -9.69 -9.01 16.50
CA TYR A 173 -10.31 -9.88 15.52
C TYR A 173 -11.54 -9.25 14.88
N ILE A 174 -12.50 -8.79 15.70
CA ILE A 174 -13.74 -8.21 15.18
C ILE A 174 -13.50 -6.90 14.40
N SER A 175 -12.47 -6.14 14.75
CA SER A 175 -12.10 -4.93 14.02
C SER A 175 -11.50 -5.25 12.66
N VAL A 176 -10.68 -6.31 12.57
CA VAL A 176 -10.18 -6.85 11.28
C VAL A 176 -11.35 -7.30 10.41
N VAL A 177 -12.25 -8.13 10.96
CA VAL A 177 -13.46 -8.59 10.24
C VAL A 177 -14.28 -7.41 9.72
N ARG A 178 -14.53 -6.40 10.56
CA ARG A 178 -15.29 -5.21 10.18
C ARG A 178 -14.64 -4.41 9.06
N LEU A 179 -13.34 -4.23 9.09
CA LEU A 179 -12.62 -3.50 8.03
C LEU A 179 -12.64 -4.28 6.72
N MET A 180 -12.34 -5.59 6.76
CA MET A 180 -12.43 -6.46 5.59
C MET A 180 -13.83 -6.42 4.95
N ALA A 181 -14.88 -6.46 5.77
CA ALA A 181 -16.26 -6.51 5.31
C ALA A 181 -16.79 -5.16 4.80
N LYS A 182 -16.45 -4.05 5.48
CA LYS A 182 -17.09 -2.74 5.25
C LYS A 182 -16.36 -1.87 4.23
N LEU A 183 -15.07 -2.09 4.02
CA LEU A 183 -14.29 -1.29 3.07
C LEU A 183 -14.84 -1.41 1.65
N PRO A 184 -15.16 -2.63 1.12
CA PRO A 184 -15.83 -2.77 -0.18
C PRO A 184 -17.18 -2.05 -0.25
N THR A 185 -17.98 -2.13 0.82
CA THR A 185 -19.29 -1.46 0.87
C THR A 185 -19.14 0.06 0.79
N MET A 186 -18.20 0.63 1.56
CA MET A 186 -17.95 2.08 1.51
C MET A 186 -17.37 2.51 0.16
N ALA A 187 -16.50 1.70 -0.44
CA ALA A 187 -15.97 1.92 -1.78
C ALA A 187 -17.09 1.94 -2.83
N ALA A 188 -17.99 0.97 -2.80
CA ALA A 188 -19.14 0.91 -3.70
C ALA A 188 -20.08 2.09 -3.49
N PHE A 189 -20.34 2.51 -2.24
CA PHE A 189 -21.16 3.68 -1.95
C PHE A 189 -20.54 4.97 -2.49
N ALA A 190 -19.20 5.13 -2.32
CA ALA A 190 -18.49 6.27 -2.90
C ALA A 190 -18.57 6.27 -4.44
N TYR A 191 -18.41 5.11 -5.07
CA TYR A 191 -18.58 4.97 -6.53
C TYR A 191 -19.96 5.42 -6.99
N ARG A 192 -21.02 4.91 -6.34
CA ARG A 192 -22.39 5.20 -6.73
C ARG A 192 -22.78 6.65 -6.46
N HIS A 193 -22.26 7.25 -5.39
CA HIS A 193 -22.45 8.67 -5.10
C HIS A 193 -21.88 9.55 -6.20
N VAL A 194 -20.60 9.33 -6.61
CA VAL A 194 -19.95 10.10 -7.68
C VAL A 194 -20.66 9.91 -9.03
N LYS A 195 -21.19 8.72 -9.29
CA LYS A 195 -21.97 8.43 -10.51
C LYS A 195 -23.42 8.88 -10.48
N GLY A 196 -23.91 9.39 -9.34
CA GLY A 196 -25.31 9.76 -9.17
C GLY A 196 -26.27 8.57 -9.24
N LEU A 197 -25.81 7.37 -8.85
CA LEU A 197 -26.58 6.14 -8.91
C LEU A 197 -27.20 5.81 -7.54
N PRO A 198 -28.38 5.16 -7.50
CA PRO A 198 -28.97 4.67 -6.27
C PRO A 198 -28.00 3.73 -5.54
N ILE A 199 -27.94 3.80 -4.22
CA ILE A 199 -27.12 2.91 -3.39
C ILE A 199 -27.67 1.47 -3.49
N ILE A 200 -26.77 0.52 -3.72
CA ILE A 200 -27.03 -0.92 -3.63
C ILE A 200 -26.32 -1.46 -2.40
N TYR A 201 -27.12 -2.09 -1.53
CA TYR A 201 -26.60 -2.71 -0.32
C TYR A 201 -25.98 -4.09 -0.62
N PRO A 202 -25.08 -4.59 0.26
CA PRO A 202 -24.50 -5.91 0.11
C PRO A 202 -25.55 -7.01 0.02
N ASP A 203 -25.32 -7.97 -0.85
CA ASP A 203 -26.07 -9.21 -0.95
C ASP A 203 -25.20 -10.36 -0.39
N ASN A 204 -25.57 -10.85 0.78
CA ASN A 204 -24.79 -11.84 1.52
C ASN A 204 -24.93 -13.28 0.97
N GLU A 205 -25.70 -13.51 -0.09
CA GLU A 205 -25.70 -14.76 -0.84
C GLU A 205 -24.54 -14.87 -1.86
N LEU A 206 -23.93 -13.71 -2.18
CA LEU A 206 -22.84 -13.63 -3.14
C LEU A 206 -21.48 -13.81 -2.45
N SER A 207 -20.48 -14.27 -3.21
CA SER A 207 -19.08 -14.26 -2.76
C SER A 207 -18.59 -12.82 -2.52
N TYR A 208 -17.44 -12.67 -1.87
CA TYR A 208 -16.86 -11.36 -1.56
C TYR A 208 -16.71 -10.46 -2.80
N THR A 209 -16.14 -11.01 -3.86
CA THR A 209 -15.88 -10.28 -5.10
C THR A 209 -17.15 -10.06 -5.92
N GLU A 210 -18.05 -11.05 -5.99
CA GLU A 210 -19.36 -10.88 -6.64
C GLU A 210 -20.21 -9.85 -5.94
N ASN A 211 -20.22 -9.85 -4.59
CA ASN A 211 -20.95 -8.86 -3.79
C ASN A 211 -20.44 -7.44 -4.07
N PHE A 212 -19.13 -7.26 -4.12
CA PHE A 212 -18.55 -5.97 -4.50
C PHE A 212 -18.99 -5.53 -5.91
N LEU A 213 -18.89 -6.42 -6.91
CA LEU A 213 -19.36 -6.12 -8.27
C LEU A 213 -20.85 -5.82 -8.32
N SER A 214 -21.67 -6.56 -7.58
CA SER A 214 -23.10 -6.29 -7.46
C SER A 214 -23.37 -4.89 -6.93
N MET A 215 -22.73 -4.50 -5.83
CA MET A 215 -22.91 -3.16 -5.26
C MET A 215 -22.50 -2.04 -6.22
N VAL A 216 -21.50 -2.26 -7.05
CA VAL A 216 -21.00 -1.26 -8.00
C VAL A 216 -21.84 -1.21 -9.27
N ALA A 217 -22.10 -2.37 -9.90
CA ALA A 217 -22.57 -2.47 -11.28
C ALA A 217 -24.08 -2.72 -11.43
N ARG A 218 -24.75 -3.32 -10.43
CA ARG A 218 -26.18 -3.61 -10.48
C ARG A 218 -26.99 -2.33 -10.73
N MET A 219 -27.92 -2.38 -11.66
CA MET A 219 -28.82 -1.27 -12.01
C MET A 219 -30.27 -1.56 -11.58
N SER A 220 -31.06 -2.06 -12.46
CA SER A 220 -32.51 -2.30 -12.26
C SER A 220 -32.90 -3.77 -12.37
N GLU A 221 -31.94 -4.64 -12.66
CA GLU A 221 -32.18 -6.07 -12.75
C GLU A 221 -32.57 -6.66 -11.39
N PRO A 222 -33.54 -7.58 -11.34
CA PRO A 222 -34.00 -8.19 -10.09
C PRO A 222 -32.90 -8.97 -9.38
N LYS A 223 -32.03 -9.64 -10.15
CA LYS A 223 -30.87 -10.38 -9.66
C LYS A 223 -29.65 -9.98 -10.46
N TYR A 224 -28.55 -9.71 -9.76
CA TYR A 224 -27.26 -9.45 -10.41
C TYR A 224 -26.58 -10.78 -10.73
N GLU A 225 -26.17 -10.94 -11.98
CA GLU A 225 -25.36 -12.05 -12.45
C GLU A 225 -23.99 -11.50 -12.84
N ALA A 226 -22.99 -11.77 -12.00
CA ALA A 226 -21.63 -11.32 -12.23
C ALA A 226 -21.00 -12.06 -13.43
N ASN A 227 -20.31 -11.31 -14.29
CA ASN A 227 -19.49 -11.94 -15.33
C ASN A 227 -18.35 -12.75 -14.67
N PRO A 228 -18.28 -14.07 -14.87
CA PRO A 228 -17.30 -14.92 -14.19
C PRO A 228 -15.85 -14.56 -14.53
N VAL A 229 -15.59 -14.01 -15.73
CA VAL A 229 -14.25 -13.55 -16.11
C VAL A 229 -13.86 -12.30 -15.27
N PHE A 230 -14.80 -11.41 -15.02
CA PHE A 230 -14.58 -10.22 -14.18
C PHE A 230 -14.42 -10.58 -12.71
N VAL A 231 -15.22 -11.54 -12.20
CA VAL A 231 -15.07 -12.05 -10.84
C VAL A 231 -13.67 -12.63 -10.64
N LYS A 232 -13.24 -13.53 -11.54
CA LYS A 232 -11.91 -14.12 -11.52
C LYS A 232 -10.81 -13.06 -11.61
N ALA A 233 -10.99 -12.08 -12.49
CA ALA A 233 -10.02 -11.00 -12.66
C ALA A 233 -9.83 -10.19 -11.39
N LEU A 234 -10.91 -9.74 -10.75
CA LEU A 234 -10.83 -9.01 -9.48
C LEU A 234 -10.27 -9.86 -8.35
N GLU A 235 -10.68 -11.13 -8.26
CA GLU A 235 -10.17 -12.06 -7.24
C GLU A 235 -8.65 -12.17 -7.31
N VAL A 236 -8.10 -12.43 -8.49
CA VAL A 236 -6.66 -12.51 -8.70
C VAL A 236 -5.98 -11.17 -8.43
N LEU A 237 -6.54 -10.05 -8.91
CA LEU A 237 -5.97 -8.74 -8.65
C LEU A 237 -5.97 -8.38 -7.16
N PHE A 238 -7.01 -8.75 -6.41
CA PHE A 238 -7.04 -8.55 -4.96
C PHE A 238 -5.95 -9.36 -4.27
N ILE A 239 -5.71 -10.62 -4.67
CA ILE A 239 -4.60 -11.43 -4.15
C ILE A 239 -3.25 -10.76 -4.42
N LEU A 240 -3.00 -10.32 -5.65
CA LEU A 240 -1.72 -9.71 -6.05
C LEU A 240 -1.44 -8.36 -5.37
N HIS A 241 -2.50 -7.67 -4.92
CA HIS A 241 -2.40 -6.39 -4.23
C HIS A 241 -2.54 -6.49 -2.72
N ALA A 242 -2.82 -7.68 -2.17
CA ALA A 242 -3.15 -7.87 -0.76
C ALA A 242 -2.05 -7.38 0.20
N ASP A 243 -0.78 -7.61 -0.10
CA ASP A 243 0.36 -7.04 0.64
C ASP A 243 1.59 -6.83 -0.27
N HIS A 244 2.53 -6.00 0.16
CA HIS A 244 3.80 -5.80 -0.53
C HIS A 244 4.85 -5.22 0.44
N GLU A 245 5.14 -5.94 1.53
CA GLU A 245 6.16 -5.58 2.52
C GLU A 245 5.96 -4.16 3.09
N GLN A 246 7.06 -3.45 3.39
CA GLN A 246 7.06 -2.10 3.95
C GLN A 246 6.92 -1.00 2.88
N ASN A 247 5.97 -1.14 1.96
CA ASN A 247 5.61 -0.04 1.06
C ASN A 247 5.12 1.20 1.83
N CYS A 248 5.01 2.34 1.16
CA CYS A 248 4.68 3.62 1.79
C CYS A 248 3.41 3.57 2.65
N SER A 249 2.33 2.95 2.16
CA SER A 249 1.07 2.88 2.91
C SER A 249 1.13 1.91 4.09
N THR A 250 1.82 0.78 3.97
CA THR A 250 2.08 -0.14 5.09
C THR A 250 2.93 0.53 6.17
N ASN A 251 3.97 1.28 5.77
CA ASN A 251 4.77 2.07 6.70
C ASN A 251 3.91 3.12 7.43
N ALA A 252 3.01 3.80 6.73
CA ALA A 252 2.09 4.76 7.33
C ALA A 252 1.15 4.10 8.36
N VAL A 253 0.58 2.92 8.02
CA VAL A 253 -0.25 2.14 8.96
C VAL A 253 0.53 1.77 10.21
N ARG A 254 1.75 1.25 10.07
CA ARG A 254 2.60 0.89 11.21
C ARG A 254 3.04 2.13 12.00
N ALA A 255 3.41 3.21 11.33
CA ALA A 255 3.80 4.45 11.99
C ALA A 255 2.67 5.06 12.84
N VAL A 256 1.47 5.17 12.28
CA VAL A 256 0.28 5.68 12.99
C VAL A 256 -0.18 4.68 14.06
N GLY A 257 -0.26 3.39 13.72
CA GLY A 257 -0.63 2.33 14.65
C GLY A 257 0.33 2.20 15.85
N SER A 258 1.61 2.58 15.68
CA SER A 258 2.60 2.56 16.75
C SER A 258 2.25 3.44 17.96
N SER A 259 1.34 4.38 17.78
CA SER A 259 0.76 5.20 18.87
C SER A 259 -0.35 4.47 19.64
N HIS A 260 -0.65 3.23 19.30
CA HIS A 260 -1.74 2.42 19.84
C HIS A 260 -3.14 2.95 19.51
N VAL A 261 -3.28 3.67 18.42
CA VAL A 261 -4.60 4.05 17.88
C VAL A 261 -5.34 2.82 17.35
N ASP A 262 -6.66 2.91 17.29
CA ASP A 262 -7.51 1.87 16.73
C ASP A 262 -7.20 1.56 15.24
N PRO A 263 -7.52 0.35 14.76
CA PRO A 263 -7.15 -0.06 13.40
C PRO A 263 -7.89 0.71 12.30
N PHE A 264 -9.07 1.29 12.54
CA PHE A 264 -9.77 2.11 11.55
C PHE A 264 -8.97 3.38 11.24
N SER A 265 -8.46 4.06 12.27
CA SER A 265 -7.60 5.23 12.14
C SER A 265 -6.27 4.89 11.48
N ALA A 266 -5.65 3.75 11.85
CA ALA A 266 -4.39 3.31 11.24
C ALA A 266 -4.58 2.98 9.75
N VAL A 267 -5.64 2.26 9.37
CA VAL A 267 -5.95 1.93 7.96
C VAL A 267 -6.30 3.18 7.16
N ALA A 268 -7.01 4.15 7.75
CA ALA A 268 -7.27 5.44 7.08
C ALA A 268 -5.96 6.16 6.70
N ALA A 269 -4.93 6.11 7.55
CA ALA A 269 -3.59 6.63 7.21
C ALA A 269 -2.95 5.87 6.05
N GLY A 270 -3.12 4.54 5.99
CA GLY A 270 -2.72 3.71 4.86
C GLY A 270 -3.41 4.12 3.55
N ILE A 271 -4.72 4.34 3.59
CA ILE A 271 -5.51 4.81 2.44
C ILE A 271 -5.01 6.19 1.99
N ALA A 272 -4.77 7.11 2.92
CA ALA A 272 -4.25 8.44 2.60
C ALA A 272 -2.87 8.38 1.93
N ALA A 273 -1.97 7.51 2.42
CA ALA A 273 -0.66 7.31 1.81
C ALA A 273 -0.74 6.63 0.43
N LEU A 274 -1.67 5.67 0.27
CA LEU A 274 -1.89 4.98 -1.01
C LEU A 274 -2.42 5.93 -2.09
N PHE A 275 -3.20 6.94 -1.72
CA PHE A 275 -3.74 7.93 -2.64
C PHE A 275 -2.67 8.79 -3.32
N GLY A 276 -1.47 8.86 -2.76
CA GLY A 276 -0.37 9.66 -3.31
C GLY A 276 0.04 9.22 -4.72
N PRO A 277 0.36 10.18 -5.62
CA PRO A 277 0.70 9.87 -7.03
C PRO A 277 2.01 9.07 -7.19
N LEU A 278 2.87 9.07 -6.17
CA LEU A 278 4.10 8.26 -6.15
C LEU A 278 3.90 6.85 -5.59
N HIS A 279 2.66 6.47 -5.23
CA HIS A 279 2.33 5.16 -4.68
C HIS A 279 1.18 4.52 -5.47
N GLY A 280 -0.06 4.52 -4.99
CA GLY A 280 -1.19 3.86 -5.66
C GLY A 280 -1.70 4.53 -6.95
N GLY A 281 -1.30 5.77 -7.21
CA GLY A 281 -1.67 6.48 -8.43
C GLY A 281 -0.92 6.06 -9.71
N ALA A 282 -0.05 5.05 -9.65
CA ALA A 282 0.75 4.63 -10.81
C ALA A 282 -0.11 4.04 -11.94
N ASN A 283 -1.12 3.23 -11.62
CA ASN A 283 -2.04 2.65 -12.59
C ASN A 283 -2.92 3.70 -13.30
N GLU A 284 -3.34 4.76 -12.58
CA GLU A 284 -4.02 5.90 -13.18
C GLU A 284 -3.10 6.66 -14.16
N ALA A 285 -1.83 6.82 -13.78
CA ALA A 285 -0.84 7.49 -14.63
C ALA A 285 -0.58 6.72 -15.94
N VAL A 286 -0.65 5.38 -15.93
CA VAL A 286 -0.59 4.55 -17.15
C VAL A 286 -1.70 4.91 -18.12
N LEU A 287 -2.95 4.97 -17.65
CA LEU A 287 -4.07 5.29 -18.55
C LEU A 287 -4.04 6.73 -19.02
N ARG A 288 -3.62 7.68 -18.19
CA ARG A 288 -3.42 9.06 -18.65
C ARG A 288 -2.38 9.11 -19.78
N MET A 289 -1.26 8.43 -19.63
CA MET A 289 -0.23 8.32 -20.68
C MET A 289 -0.79 7.72 -21.98
N ILE A 290 -1.54 6.62 -21.91
CA ILE A 290 -2.17 5.98 -23.08
C ILE A 290 -3.15 6.93 -23.75
N THR A 291 -3.96 7.64 -22.98
CA THR A 291 -4.91 8.65 -23.49
C THR A 291 -4.19 9.83 -24.15
N GLU A 292 -3.06 10.29 -23.60
CA GLU A 292 -2.24 11.36 -24.19
C GLU A 292 -1.62 10.92 -25.52
N ILE A 293 -1.13 9.69 -25.61
CA ILE A 293 -0.63 9.11 -26.87
C ILE A 293 -1.74 9.09 -27.91
N GLY A 294 -2.93 8.70 -27.51
CA GLY A 294 -4.20 8.79 -28.23
C GLY A 294 -4.28 8.01 -29.55
N ASP A 295 -3.16 7.66 -30.19
CA ASP A 295 -3.14 6.87 -31.43
C ASP A 295 -1.80 6.13 -31.55
N LYS A 296 -1.82 4.88 -32.02
CA LYS A 296 -0.65 4.02 -32.21
C LYS A 296 0.44 4.70 -33.05
N LYS A 297 0.07 5.53 -34.02
CA LYS A 297 1.02 6.29 -34.89
C LYS A 297 1.84 7.33 -34.10
N ASN A 298 1.38 7.76 -32.94
CA ASN A 298 2.08 8.75 -32.11
C ASN A 298 3.13 8.10 -31.17
N ILE A 299 3.13 6.78 -31.03
CA ILE A 299 4.02 6.04 -30.13
C ILE A 299 5.51 6.33 -30.42
N PRO A 300 5.99 6.33 -31.69
CA PRO A 300 7.42 6.60 -31.96
C PRO A 300 7.85 7.99 -31.45
N ALA A 301 7.04 9.02 -31.65
CA ALA A 301 7.36 10.36 -31.15
C ALA A 301 7.34 10.43 -29.61
N PHE A 302 6.41 9.75 -28.96
CA PHE A 302 6.36 9.64 -27.52
C PHE A 302 7.62 8.93 -26.96
N ILE A 303 8.00 7.81 -27.54
CA ILE A 303 9.20 7.04 -27.14
C ILE A 303 10.46 7.90 -27.28
N GLU A 304 10.63 8.64 -28.38
CA GLU A 304 11.76 9.55 -28.55
C GLU A 304 11.78 10.67 -27.50
N ALA A 305 10.63 11.21 -27.14
CA ALA A 305 10.52 12.19 -26.05
C ALA A 305 10.95 11.60 -24.71
N VAL A 306 10.51 10.38 -24.38
CA VAL A 306 10.92 9.65 -23.17
C VAL A 306 12.45 9.42 -23.18
N LYS A 307 13.02 8.94 -24.30
CA LYS A 307 14.46 8.66 -24.42
C LYS A 307 15.32 9.91 -24.29
N SER A 308 14.85 11.03 -24.84
CA SER A 308 15.60 12.29 -24.81
C SER A 308 15.78 12.89 -23.41
N GLY A 309 14.86 12.54 -22.46
CA GLY A 309 14.83 13.08 -21.11
C GLY A 309 14.62 14.60 -21.03
N LYS A 310 14.27 15.25 -22.15
CA LYS A 310 14.11 16.72 -22.27
C LYS A 310 12.73 17.24 -21.93
N GLY A 311 11.77 16.35 -21.60
CA GLY A 311 10.39 16.69 -21.27
C GLY A 311 9.95 16.06 -19.94
N GLU A 312 8.70 16.32 -19.55
CA GLU A 312 8.07 15.73 -18.37
C GLU A 312 7.54 14.31 -18.66
N GLN A 313 7.61 13.85 -19.93
CA GLN A 313 7.08 12.56 -20.35
C GLN A 313 7.89 11.42 -19.76
N ARG A 314 7.17 10.48 -19.15
CA ARG A 314 7.72 9.26 -18.55
C ARG A 314 6.93 8.06 -19.05
N LEU A 315 7.62 6.94 -19.23
CA LEU A 315 6.98 5.66 -19.52
C LEU A 315 6.39 5.11 -18.22
N MET A 316 5.09 5.38 -17.99
CA MET A 316 4.39 4.97 -16.79
C MET A 316 4.03 3.48 -16.84
N GLY A 317 4.08 2.77 -15.71
CA GLY A 317 3.82 1.34 -15.65
C GLY A 317 5.02 0.47 -16.06
N PHE A 318 6.20 1.05 -16.20
CA PHE A 318 7.44 0.34 -16.57
C PHE A 318 8.53 0.59 -15.52
N GLY A 319 9.29 -0.47 -15.24
CA GLY A 319 10.27 -0.48 -14.15
C GLY A 319 9.60 -0.60 -12.78
N HIS A 320 10.38 -0.92 -11.78
CA HIS A 320 9.91 -1.05 -10.40
C HIS A 320 11.00 -0.64 -9.42
N ARG A 321 10.60 -0.02 -8.28
CA ARG A 321 11.58 0.42 -7.27
C ARG A 321 12.30 -0.76 -6.60
N VAL A 322 11.62 -1.89 -6.43
CA VAL A 322 12.14 -3.09 -5.77
C VAL A 322 12.64 -4.10 -6.79
N TYR A 323 11.80 -4.48 -7.76
CA TYR A 323 12.18 -5.49 -8.75
C TYR A 323 13.16 -4.91 -9.77
N LYS A 324 14.38 -5.42 -9.77
CA LYS A 324 15.41 -5.20 -10.82
C LYS A 324 15.34 -6.25 -11.92
N SER A 325 14.57 -7.29 -11.70
CA SER A 325 14.15 -8.32 -12.63
C SER A 325 12.69 -8.04 -13.05
N TYR A 326 12.02 -8.99 -13.68
CA TYR A 326 10.61 -8.90 -14.04
C TYR A 326 9.73 -9.05 -12.79
N ASP A 327 8.74 -8.17 -12.60
CA ASP A 327 7.75 -8.27 -11.51
C ASP A 327 6.95 -9.58 -11.66
N PRO A 328 6.99 -10.51 -10.70
CA PRO A 328 6.30 -11.80 -10.82
C PRO A 328 4.79 -11.64 -11.00
N ARG A 329 4.21 -10.57 -10.46
CA ARG A 329 2.79 -10.25 -10.62
C ARG A 329 2.42 -9.86 -12.05
N ALA A 330 3.31 -9.16 -12.75
CA ALA A 330 3.03 -8.70 -14.11
C ALA A 330 2.78 -9.84 -15.10
N ARG A 331 3.45 -10.99 -14.94
CA ARG A 331 3.19 -12.19 -15.76
C ARG A 331 1.79 -12.76 -15.55
N ILE A 332 1.34 -12.78 -14.30
CA ILE A 332 0.02 -13.28 -13.92
C ILE A 332 -1.05 -12.33 -14.48
N VAL A 333 -0.88 -11.03 -14.26
CA VAL A 333 -1.84 -10.01 -14.70
C VAL A 333 -1.89 -9.93 -16.24
N LYS A 334 -0.77 -10.12 -16.95
CA LYS A 334 -0.78 -10.17 -18.41
C LYS A 334 -1.66 -11.30 -18.94
N LYS A 335 -1.52 -12.53 -18.41
CA LYS A 335 -2.38 -13.66 -18.81
C LYS A 335 -3.84 -13.37 -18.52
N LEU A 336 -4.13 -12.77 -17.36
CA LEU A 336 -5.47 -12.39 -16.97
C LEU A 336 -6.04 -11.29 -17.88
N ALA A 337 -5.21 -10.33 -18.28
CA ALA A 337 -5.59 -9.29 -19.22
C ALA A 337 -6.01 -9.88 -20.57
N ASP A 338 -5.26 -10.84 -21.10
CA ASP A 338 -5.60 -11.53 -22.33
C ASP A 338 -6.97 -12.21 -22.25
N GLU A 339 -7.31 -12.86 -21.13
CA GLU A 339 -8.63 -13.47 -20.90
C GLU A 339 -9.75 -12.43 -20.87
N VAL A 340 -9.54 -11.29 -20.19
CA VAL A 340 -10.51 -10.19 -20.11
C VAL A 340 -10.71 -9.54 -21.49
N PHE A 341 -9.63 -9.30 -22.23
CA PHE A 341 -9.70 -8.65 -23.55
C PHE A 341 -10.39 -9.52 -24.60
N GLN A 342 -10.26 -10.85 -24.51
CA GLN A 342 -11.04 -11.76 -25.34
C GLN A 342 -12.54 -11.62 -25.10
N GLN A 343 -12.95 -11.30 -23.87
CA GLN A 343 -14.37 -11.14 -23.51
C GLN A 343 -14.96 -9.79 -23.97
N VAL A 344 -14.19 -8.71 -23.84
CA VAL A 344 -14.69 -7.33 -24.12
C VAL A 344 -14.32 -6.82 -25.52
N GLY A 345 -13.37 -7.47 -26.19
CA GLY A 345 -12.85 -7.05 -27.49
C GLY A 345 -11.65 -6.09 -27.38
N MET A 346 -11.02 -5.85 -28.53
CA MET A 346 -9.87 -4.96 -28.66
C MET A 346 -10.34 -3.52 -28.84
N ASP A 347 -9.85 -2.61 -28.01
CA ASP A 347 -10.03 -1.19 -28.20
C ASP A 347 -8.72 -0.47 -28.56
N LYS A 348 -8.80 0.78 -28.91
CA LYS A 348 -7.68 1.61 -29.34
C LYS A 348 -6.59 1.76 -28.28
N ASP A 349 -6.97 1.88 -27.02
CA ASP A 349 -6.03 2.08 -25.92
C ASP A 349 -5.27 0.81 -25.61
N LEU A 350 -5.94 -0.34 -25.76
CA LEU A 350 -5.30 -1.64 -25.66
C LEU A 350 -4.28 -1.88 -26.76
N GLU A 351 -4.59 -1.47 -28.00
CA GLU A 351 -3.64 -1.53 -29.12
C GLU A 351 -2.38 -0.68 -28.84
N ILE A 352 -2.55 0.51 -28.27
CA ILE A 352 -1.44 1.37 -27.85
C ILE A 352 -0.61 0.69 -26.76
N ALA A 353 -1.27 0.12 -25.77
CA ALA A 353 -0.60 -0.55 -24.66
C ALA A 353 0.24 -1.76 -25.12
N LEU A 354 -0.32 -2.63 -25.96
CA LEU A 354 0.39 -3.79 -26.50
C LEU A 354 1.60 -3.39 -27.36
N GLU A 355 1.50 -2.30 -28.11
CA GLU A 355 2.64 -1.81 -28.88
C GLU A 355 3.71 -1.18 -28.00
N LEU A 356 3.34 -0.44 -26.94
CA LEU A 356 4.29 0.05 -25.93
C LEU A 356 5.02 -1.09 -25.24
N GLU A 357 4.30 -2.15 -24.86
CA GLU A 357 4.89 -3.36 -24.30
C GLU A 357 5.93 -3.97 -25.27
N ARG A 358 5.52 -4.17 -26.53
CA ARG A 358 6.38 -4.75 -27.57
C ARG A 358 7.69 -3.96 -27.71
N ILE A 359 7.58 -2.64 -27.74
CA ILE A 359 8.76 -1.75 -27.85
C ILE A 359 9.63 -1.86 -26.60
N ALA A 360 9.05 -1.77 -25.40
CA ALA A 360 9.80 -1.80 -24.17
C ALA A 360 10.55 -3.15 -23.96
N LEU A 361 10.00 -4.25 -24.47
CA LEU A 361 10.65 -5.57 -24.40
C LEU A 361 11.71 -5.80 -25.48
N SER A 362 11.79 -4.98 -26.52
CA SER A 362 12.69 -5.18 -27.66
C SER A 362 13.71 -4.05 -27.89
N ASP A 363 13.49 -2.87 -27.34
CA ASP A 363 14.35 -1.71 -27.54
C ASP A 363 15.48 -1.66 -26.51
N ASP A 364 16.73 -1.57 -26.96
CA ASP A 364 17.92 -1.61 -26.13
C ASP A 364 17.93 -0.55 -25.02
N TYR A 365 17.33 0.61 -25.24
CA TYR A 365 17.25 1.67 -24.23
C TYR A 365 16.46 1.19 -22.99
N PHE A 366 15.33 0.52 -23.19
CA PHE A 366 14.50 0.03 -22.10
C PHE A 366 15.02 -1.25 -21.50
N VAL A 367 15.49 -2.20 -22.34
CA VAL A 367 16.05 -3.49 -21.89
C VAL A 367 17.30 -3.27 -21.03
N SER A 368 18.23 -2.42 -21.47
CA SER A 368 19.47 -2.14 -20.73
C SER A 368 19.20 -1.45 -19.38
N ARG A 369 18.11 -0.72 -19.25
CA ARG A 369 17.65 -0.06 -18.01
C ARG A 369 16.68 -0.88 -17.20
N LYS A 370 16.35 -2.10 -17.63
CA LYS A 370 15.40 -3.01 -16.99
C LYS A 370 14.00 -2.39 -16.79
N LEU A 371 13.57 -1.59 -17.75
CA LEU A 371 12.25 -0.95 -17.74
C LEU A 371 11.19 -1.89 -18.32
N TYR A 372 10.93 -2.98 -17.62
CA TYR A 372 9.90 -3.96 -17.99
C TYR A 372 8.52 -3.49 -17.50
N PRO A 373 7.41 -3.93 -18.17
CA PRO A 373 6.07 -3.70 -17.66
C PRO A 373 5.92 -4.25 -16.25
N ASN A 374 5.33 -3.45 -15.35
CA ASN A 374 5.03 -3.86 -13.99
C ASN A 374 3.54 -4.20 -13.82
N VAL A 375 3.12 -4.55 -12.60
CA VAL A 375 1.73 -4.91 -12.31
C VAL A 375 0.75 -3.80 -12.68
N ASP A 376 1.10 -2.53 -12.47
CA ASP A 376 0.21 -1.39 -12.67
C ASP A 376 -0.12 -1.16 -14.15
N PHE A 377 0.78 -1.54 -15.06
CA PHE A 377 0.57 -1.42 -16.50
C PHE A 377 -0.65 -2.19 -16.97
N TYR A 378 -0.77 -3.46 -16.60
CA TYR A 378 -1.90 -4.29 -17.05
C TYR A 378 -3.14 -4.12 -16.17
N THR A 379 -2.98 -3.86 -14.88
CA THR A 379 -4.10 -3.70 -13.94
C THR A 379 -5.03 -2.57 -14.36
N GLY A 380 -4.47 -1.42 -14.76
CA GLY A 380 -5.26 -0.28 -15.24
C GLY A 380 -6.09 -0.63 -16.48
N LEU A 381 -5.53 -1.40 -17.41
CA LEU A 381 -6.23 -1.85 -18.61
C LEU A 381 -7.39 -2.81 -18.29
N ILE A 382 -7.17 -3.74 -17.36
CA ILE A 382 -8.22 -4.66 -16.90
C ILE A 382 -9.37 -3.87 -16.25
N TYR A 383 -9.08 -2.98 -15.31
CA TYR A 383 -10.10 -2.18 -14.65
C TYR A 383 -10.91 -1.32 -15.62
N ARG A 384 -10.23 -0.74 -16.59
CA ARG A 384 -10.91 0.00 -17.67
C ARG A 384 -11.82 -0.89 -18.52
N SER A 385 -11.36 -2.09 -18.88
CA SER A 385 -12.15 -3.07 -19.63
C SER A 385 -13.39 -3.53 -18.86
N MET A 386 -13.35 -3.45 -17.53
CA MET A 386 -14.48 -3.68 -16.64
C MET A 386 -15.34 -2.43 -16.42
N ALA A 387 -15.12 -1.36 -17.18
CA ALA A 387 -15.81 -0.07 -17.11
C ALA A 387 -15.65 0.71 -15.79
N PHE A 388 -14.61 0.43 -15.01
CA PHE A 388 -14.27 1.28 -13.87
C PHE A 388 -13.67 2.60 -14.36
N PRO A 389 -14.07 3.75 -13.76
CA PRO A 389 -13.44 5.03 -14.05
C PRO A 389 -12.03 5.08 -13.44
N THR A 390 -11.14 5.83 -14.08
CA THR A 390 -9.71 5.87 -13.70
C THR A 390 -9.48 6.30 -12.27
N ASP A 391 -10.26 7.25 -11.75
CA ASP A 391 -10.19 7.74 -10.37
C ASP A 391 -10.63 6.70 -9.31
N PHE A 392 -11.16 5.56 -9.76
CA PHE A 392 -11.58 4.46 -8.88
C PHE A 392 -10.52 3.35 -8.75
N PHE A 393 -9.46 3.37 -9.55
CA PHE A 393 -8.45 2.29 -9.57
C PHE A 393 -7.71 2.18 -8.24
N THR A 394 -7.30 3.30 -7.65
CA THR A 394 -6.64 3.30 -6.35
C THR A 394 -7.59 2.85 -5.23
N VAL A 395 -8.91 3.02 -5.39
CA VAL A 395 -9.92 2.49 -4.46
C VAL A 395 -9.96 0.96 -4.50
N LEU A 396 -9.93 0.36 -5.70
CA LEU A 396 -9.85 -1.11 -5.85
C LEU A 396 -8.57 -1.65 -5.22
N PHE A 397 -7.47 -0.93 -5.38
CA PHE A 397 -6.21 -1.26 -4.71
C PHE A 397 -6.36 -1.23 -3.18
N ALA A 398 -6.99 -0.21 -2.60
CA ALA A 398 -7.22 -0.11 -1.16
C ALA A 398 -8.08 -1.26 -0.62
N VAL A 399 -9.13 -1.66 -1.36
CA VAL A 399 -9.99 -2.82 -1.02
C VAL A 399 -9.18 -4.10 -0.91
N ALA A 400 -8.22 -4.31 -1.80
CA ALA A 400 -7.32 -5.45 -1.75
C ALA A 400 -6.31 -5.34 -0.61
N ARG A 401 -5.64 -4.18 -0.49
CA ARG A 401 -4.52 -3.95 0.42
C ARG A 401 -4.90 -3.92 1.89
N VAL A 402 -6.17 -3.73 2.21
CA VAL A 402 -6.64 -3.74 3.60
C VAL A 402 -6.27 -5.03 4.35
N ALA A 403 -6.24 -6.17 3.66
CA ALA A 403 -5.81 -7.45 4.23
C ALA A 403 -4.37 -7.38 4.75
N GLY A 404 -3.44 -6.89 3.92
CA GLY A 404 -2.04 -6.70 4.29
C GLY A 404 -1.86 -5.64 5.38
N TRP A 405 -2.52 -4.49 5.26
CA TRP A 405 -2.45 -3.45 6.29
C TRP A 405 -2.87 -3.95 7.67
N LEU A 406 -3.94 -4.74 7.74
CA LEU A 406 -4.44 -5.30 8.99
C LEU A 406 -3.50 -6.36 9.57
N ALA A 407 -2.94 -7.23 8.72
CA ALA A 407 -1.94 -8.21 9.14
C ALA A 407 -0.68 -7.51 9.68
N GLN A 408 -0.18 -6.50 8.98
CA GLN A 408 0.98 -5.70 9.37
C GLN A 408 0.74 -4.89 10.65
N TRP A 409 -0.47 -4.33 10.83
CA TRP A 409 -0.86 -3.64 12.04
C TRP A 409 -0.92 -4.59 13.24
N GLU A 410 -1.59 -5.75 13.09
CA GLU A 410 -1.72 -6.71 14.19
C GLU A 410 -0.37 -7.33 14.57
N GLU A 411 0.48 -7.66 13.59
CA GLU A 411 1.86 -8.13 13.84
C GLU A 411 2.66 -7.09 14.64
N MET A 412 2.57 -5.82 14.27
CA MET A 412 3.24 -4.74 15.00
C MET A 412 2.73 -4.62 16.45
N ILE A 413 1.41 -4.67 16.68
CA ILE A 413 0.84 -4.58 18.03
C ILE A 413 1.28 -5.75 18.92
N LEU A 414 1.50 -6.91 18.33
CA LEU A 414 1.95 -8.12 19.05
C LEU A 414 3.47 -8.20 19.22
N ASP A 415 4.24 -7.35 18.52
CA ASP A 415 5.70 -7.34 18.63
C ASP A 415 6.15 -6.74 19.98
N LYS A 416 6.89 -7.52 20.76
CA LYS A 416 7.43 -7.10 22.08
C LYS A 416 8.47 -5.97 21.98
N GLU A 417 9.09 -5.78 20.82
CA GLU A 417 10.06 -4.70 20.57
C GLU A 417 9.39 -3.42 20.04
N GLN A 418 8.07 -3.45 19.81
CA GLN A 418 7.31 -2.32 19.31
C GLN A 418 7.49 -1.09 20.22
N LYS A 419 7.69 0.05 19.56
CA LYS A 419 7.77 1.37 20.20
C LYS A 419 7.09 2.39 19.28
N ILE A 420 6.66 3.49 19.87
CA ILE A 420 6.14 4.62 19.08
C ILE A 420 7.17 5.08 18.04
N ALA A 421 6.75 5.18 16.80
CA ALA A 421 7.58 5.63 15.69
C ALA A 421 7.90 7.13 15.85
N ARG A 422 9.14 7.43 16.25
CA ARG A 422 9.65 8.77 16.42
C ARG A 422 11.06 8.88 15.84
N PRO A 423 11.19 9.10 14.52
CA PRO A 423 12.51 9.25 13.90
C PRO A 423 13.23 10.49 14.44
N ARG A 424 14.57 10.48 14.36
CA ARG A 424 15.40 11.64 14.61
C ARG A 424 15.46 12.51 13.36
N GLN A 425 15.77 13.79 13.57
CA GLN A 425 16.08 14.73 12.50
C GLN A 425 17.46 15.35 12.69
N ILE A 426 18.12 15.70 11.60
CA ILE A 426 19.29 16.59 11.60
C ILE A 426 18.76 18.01 11.48
N TYR A 427 18.93 18.79 12.53
CA TYR A 427 18.50 20.18 12.52
C TYR A 427 19.49 21.05 11.75
N ILE A 428 19.02 21.70 10.70
CA ILE A 428 19.80 22.57 9.83
C ILE A 428 19.31 24.03 9.87
N GLY A 429 18.46 24.36 10.83
CA GLY A 429 17.94 25.71 11.01
C GLY A 429 18.91 26.62 11.75
N HIS A 430 18.42 27.76 12.19
CA HIS A 430 19.21 28.74 12.95
C HIS A 430 19.54 28.22 14.35
N GLY A 431 20.68 28.66 14.91
CA GLY A 431 20.98 28.54 16.32
C GLY A 431 19.99 29.30 17.19
N GLU A 432 20.29 29.42 18.49
CA GLU A 432 19.45 30.17 19.43
C GLU A 432 19.29 31.61 19.00
N ARG A 433 18.06 32.11 18.96
CA ARG A 433 17.70 33.46 18.63
C ARG A 433 16.93 34.10 19.78
N ARG A 434 17.21 35.36 20.08
CA ARG A 434 16.40 36.13 21.01
C ARG A 434 15.09 36.56 20.33
N TYR A 435 13.97 36.32 20.98
CA TYR A 435 12.65 36.64 20.44
C TYR A 435 12.47 38.18 20.27
N GLU A 436 13.15 38.97 21.07
CA GLU A 436 13.07 40.43 21.08
C GLU A 436 13.68 41.06 19.83
N ASP A 437 14.61 40.38 19.16
CA ASP A 437 15.37 40.93 18.03
C ASP A 437 14.59 40.92 16.70
N SER A 438 13.42 40.29 16.63
CA SER A 438 12.77 39.98 15.33
C SER A 438 11.52 40.82 14.99
N LEU A 439 10.83 41.43 15.93
CA LEU A 439 9.50 42.00 15.69
C LEU A 439 9.25 43.41 16.29
N THR A 440 10.10 43.91 17.13
CA THR A 440 9.86 45.17 17.86
C THR A 440 10.02 46.44 17.02
N GLU A 441 10.82 46.38 15.94
CA GLU A 441 11.06 47.56 15.07
C GLU A 441 10.06 47.70 13.92
N LYS A 442 9.44 46.59 13.46
CA LYS A 442 8.57 46.59 12.26
C LYS A 442 7.07 46.50 12.52
N PHE A 443 6.65 45.96 13.66
CA PHE A 443 5.25 45.83 14.02
C PHE A 443 5.05 46.13 15.50
N PRO A 444 4.61 47.33 15.88
CA PRO A 444 4.22 47.60 17.27
C PRO A 444 3.10 46.63 17.66
N ARG A 445 3.35 45.81 18.66
CA ARG A 445 2.35 44.86 19.17
C ARG A 445 1.13 45.65 19.62
N ALA A 446 -0.05 45.30 19.11
CA ALA A 446 -1.31 45.68 19.78
C ALA A 446 -1.20 45.20 21.24
N ARG A 447 -1.37 46.15 22.18
CA ARG A 447 -1.29 45.86 23.61
C ARG A 447 -2.24 44.72 23.96
N LYS A 448 -1.77 43.73 24.76
CA LYS A 448 -2.56 42.58 25.25
C LYS A 448 -3.87 43.00 25.94
N ASP A 449 -4.04 44.27 26.23
CA ASP A 449 -5.18 44.84 26.93
C ASP A 449 -6.46 44.99 26.07
N SER A 450 -6.35 44.79 24.76
CA SER A 450 -7.53 44.88 23.85
C SER A 450 -8.30 43.52 23.63
N ILE A 451 -7.83 42.43 24.25
CA ILE A 451 -8.48 41.09 24.13
C ILE A 451 -9.32 40.75 25.37
N ARG A 452 -9.41 41.68 26.35
CA ARG A 452 -10.28 41.52 27.53
C ARG A 452 -11.37 42.59 27.53
N LYS A 453 -12.23 42.58 26.53
CA LYS A 453 -13.57 43.19 26.59
C LYS A 453 -14.57 42.36 25.81
#